data_22e303e06cc317875a3708507fba6d51
#
_entry.id   22e303e06cc317875a3708507fba6d51
#
_cell.length_a   1.000
_cell.length_b   1.000
_cell.length_c   1.000
_cell.angle_alpha   90.00
_cell.angle_beta   90.00
_cell.angle_gamma   90.00
#
_symmetry.space_group_name_H-M   'P 1'
#
loop_
_entity.id
_entity.type
_entity.pdbx_description
1 polymer ?
#
loop_
_entity_poly.entity_id
_entity_poly.type
_entity_poly.pdbx_seq_one_letter_code
_entity_poly.pdbx_strand_id
1 'polypeptide(L)'
;MRNVETTILSYGMGVESTAILLRWCFEEATRPCPLDRLVVITAQVGDEYKDTGRDVGTYVLPMMRRHRIRFVQVARHGHREADGISILDDSREPIQVFLDGDYKLSDELKRNGTVPQYGGVHRCALKFKAWVIEQWLEANLRGRAHHAFGYNSEERRRINQSEHAIRERIAFGFNADEGRRIDRSCEYNTLTRRAFYPLLEWDWNRPKCLAYIREKVGVTWRKSACVYCPFNALKDGAIDRHLEHPDQVADALVLEHMSMALNPRATLYKGKSLIQIAGNSGEEVALNSYRERIEAVKWARYRVRRIYQRKGQADRAVEIQDVLATASEARVHLDGFAAKLGLPVEELRGIPYVWRLRRNEYAYPTREEFWTIAPAMVEEKARGGIASFEAKWSNHQMVLF
;
A
#
# COMPACT_ATOMS: atom_id res chain seq x y z
N MET A 1 13.08 -28.06 30.36
CA MET A 1 12.82 -26.62 30.10
C MET A 1 11.50 -26.53 29.35
N ARG A 2 10.48 -25.84 29.91
CA ARG A 2 9.21 -25.63 29.20
C ARG A 2 9.52 -24.75 28.00
N ASN A 3 9.18 -25.20 26.79
CA ASN A 3 9.26 -24.36 25.57
C ASN A 3 8.37 -23.12 25.79
N VAL A 4 8.98 -21.99 26.04
CA VAL A 4 8.27 -20.73 26.27
C VAL A 4 7.89 -20.21 24.90
N GLU A 5 6.59 -20.24 24.63
CA GLU A 5 6.02 -19.75 23.39
C GLU A 5 6.16 -18.22 23.33
N THR A 6 6.65 -17.70 22.21
CA THR A 6 6.76 -16.24 21.98
C THR A 6 5.43 -15.71 21.48
N THR A 7 4.94 -14.64 22.08
CA THR A 7 3.77 -13.91 21.59
C THR A 7 4.21 -12.74 20.73
N ILE A 8 3.59 -12.60 19.58
CA ILE A 8 3.90 -11.53 18.63
C ILE A 8 2.63 -10.73 18.33
N LEU A 9 2.73 -9.41 18.36
CA LEU A 9 1.70 -8.49 17.89
C LEU A 9 2.13 -7.89 16.55
N SER A 10 1.39 -8.17 15.48
CA SER A 10 1.48 -7.40 14.24
C SER A 10 0.91 -6.01 14.47
N TYR A 11 1.79 -5.03 14.57
CA TYR A 11 1.45 -3.67 14.92
C TYR A 11 1.42 -2.77 13.67
N GLY A 12 0.22 -2.60 13.10
CA GLY A 12 0.01 -1.73 11.94
C GLY A 12 -0.12 -0.24 12.28
N MET A 13 0.16 0.18 13.51
CA MET A 13 0.01 1.55 14.03
C MET A 13 -1.43 2.10 13.96
N GLY A 14 -2.39 1.27 13.57
CA GLY A 14 -3.81 1.61 13.49
C GLY A 14 -4.53 1.48 14.83
N VAL A 15 -5.81 1.83 14.82
CA VAL A 15 -6.69 1.86 16.01
C VAL A 15 -6.71 0.50 16.72
N GLU A 16 -6.95 -0.56 15.98
CA GLU A 16 -7.18 -1.89 16.52
C GLU A 16 -5.92 -2.45 17.22
N SER A 17 -4.78 -2.43 16.55
CA SER A 17 -3.52 -2.91 17.10
C SER A 17 -3.00 -2.05 18.25
N THR A 18 -3.26 -0.74 18.21
CA THR A 18 -2.94 0.18 19.30
C THR A 18 -3.80 -0.11 20.53
N ALA A 19 -5.12 -0.31 20.35
CA ALA A 19 -6.02 -0.66 21.45
C ALA A 19 -5.61 -1.97 22.13
N ILE A 20 -5.21 -3.01 21.37
CA ILE A 20 -4.70 -4.26 21.92
C ILE A 20 -3.46 -4.02 22.76
N LEU A 21 -2.47 -3.33 22.21
CA LEU A 21 -1.22 -3.07 22.91
C LEU A 21 -1.43 -2.27 24.21
N LEU A 22 -2.23 -1.21 24.15
CA LEU A 22 -2.58 -0.41 25.32
C LEU A 22 -3.28 -1.26 26.38
N ARG A 23 -4.25 -2.08 25.97
CA ARG A 23 -4.97 -2.93 26.91
C ARG A 23 -4.04 -3.89 27.62
N TRP A 24 -3.12 -4.52 26.91
CA TRP A 24 -2.12 -5.37 27.53
C TRP A 24 -1.17 -4.61 28.45
N CYS A 25 -0.84 -3.34 28.16
CA CYS A 25 -0.03 -2.54 29.06
C CYS A 25 -0.77 -2.15 30.34
N PHE A 26 -2.06 -1.82 30.28
CA PHE A 26 -2.83 -1.32 31.42
C PHE A 26 -3.59 -2.41 32.19
N GLU A 27 -3.97 -3.52 31.56
CA GLU A 27 -4.83 -4.55 32.14
C GLU A 27 -4.15 -5.93 32.12
N GLU A 28 -3.49 -6.28 33.22
CA GLU A 28 -2.67 -7.49 33.33
C GLU A 28 -3.44 -8.77 33.05
N ALA A 29 -4.69 -8.87 33.49
CA ALA A 29 -5.55 -10.02 33.27
C ALA A 29 -5.87 -10.31 31.78
N THR A 30 -5.61 -9.36 30.88
CA THR A 30 -5.85 -9.52 29.44
C THR A 30 -4.62 -9.97 28.67
N ARG A 31 -3.47 -10.04 29.31
CA ARG A 31 -2.18 -10.35 28.68
C ARG A 31 -2.08 -11.84 28.30
N PRO A 32 -1.67 -12.14 27.07
CA PRO A 32 -1.40 -13.53 26.68
C PRO A 32 -0.07 -14.05 27.22
N CYS A 33 0.85 -13.15 27.65
CA CYS A 33 2.17 -13.44 28.20
C CYS A 33 2.69 -12.24 29.02
N PRO A 34 3.75 -12.40 29.81
CA PRO A 34 4.51 -11.27 30.38
C PRO A 34 4.99 -10.32 29.27
N LEU A 35 4.89 -9.00 29.50
CA LEU A 35 5.17 -7.97 28.47
C LEU A 35 6.63 -7.96 28.00
N ASP A 36 7.57 -8.36 28.84
CA ASP A 36 8.98 -8.52 28.47
C ASP A 36 9.23 -9.68 27.48
N ARG A 37 8.24 -10.58 27.30
CA ARG A 37 8.24 -11.66 26.30
C ARG A 37 7.42 -11.33 25.06
N LEU A 38 6.69 -10.23 25.06
CA LEU A 38 5.94 -9.76 23.91
C LEU A 38 6.91 -9.19 22.86
N VAL A 39 6.71 -9.57 21.61
CA VAL A 39 7.33 -8.95 20.45
C VAL A 39 6.26 -8.17 19.70
N VAL A 40 6.46 -6.87 19.54
CA VAL A 40 5.62 -6.01 18.70
C VAL A 40 6.38 -5.77 17.42
N ILE A 41 5.83 -6.15 16.28
CA ILE A 41 6.48 -6.00 14.98
C ILE A 41 5.65 -5.14 14.04
N THR A 42 6.31 -4.19 13.37
CA THR A 42 5.70 -3.35 12.33
C THR A 42 6.50 -3.38 11.05
N ALA A 43 5.81 -3.42 9.91
CA ALA A 43 6.43 -3.28 8.59
C ALA A 43 6.18 -1.88 8.04
N GLN A 44 7.27 -1.15 7.78
CA GLN A 44 7.24 0.20 7.25
C GLN A 44 7.16 0.18 5.73
N VAL A 45 6.18 0.89 5.19
CA VAL A 45 5.94 0.95 3.74
C VAL A 45 6.56 2.18 3.08
N GLY A 46 6.99 3.15 3.87
CA GLY A 46 7.65 4.39 3.42
C GLY A 46 6.72 5.57 3.16
N ASP A 47 5.42 5.38 3.21
CA ASP A 47 4.46 6.38 2.73
C ASP A 47 3.28 6.60 3.70
N GLU A 48 3.45 6.19 4.95
CA GLU A 48 2.49 6.44 6.03
C GLU A 48 2.45 7.95 6.36
N TYR A 49 1.30 8.44 6.80
CA TYR A 49 1.20 9.82 7.29
C TYR A 49 2.15 10.08 8.46
N LYS A 50 2.85 11.22 8.44
CA LYS A 50 3.84 11.60 9.48
C LYS A 50 3.23 11.71 10.87
N ASP A 51 1.97 12.14 10.96
CA ASP A 51 1.25 12.23 12.25
C ASP A 51 1.04 10.85 12.90
N THR A 52 0.88 9.77 12.11
CA THR A 52 0.84 8.40 12.64
C THR A 52 2.12 8.04 13.39
N GLY A 53 3.28 8.35 12.82
CA GLY A 53 4.58 8.11 13.47
C GLY A 53 4.77 8.97 14.70
N ARG A 54 4.38 10.25 14.63
CA ARG A 54 4.43 11.18 15.76
C ARG A 54 3.57 10.67 16.93
N ASP A 55 2.34 10.25 16.68
CA ASP A 55 1.42 9.80 17.72
C ASP A 55 1.90 8.49 18.38
N VAL A 56 2.41 7.53 17.58
CA VAL A 56 3.05 6.32 18.12
C VAL A 56 4.28 6.68 18.95
N GLY A 57 5.13 7.59 18.46
CA GLY A 57 6.33 8.06 19.17
C GLY A 57 6.00 8.72 20.51
N THR A 58 4.94 9.52 20.53
CA THR A 58 4.52 10.29 21.71
C THR A 58 3.84 9.41 22.77
N TYR A 59 2.91 8.55 22.35
CA TYR A 59 2.01 7.86 23.28
C TYR A 59 2.34 6.37 23.48
N VAL A 60 2.94 5.71 22.50
CA VAL A 60 3.12 4.25 22.52
C VAL A 60 4.55 3.86 22.88
N LEU A 61 5.57 4.47 22.28
CA LEU A 61 6.96 4.13 22.56
C LEU A 61 7.34 4.28 24.05
N PRO A 62 6.91 5.33 24.80
CA PRO A 62 7.20 5.42 26.23
C PRO A 62 6.68 4.22 27.03
N MET A 63 5.51 3.69 26.66
CA MET A 63 4.96 2.50 27.31
C MET A 63 5.74 1.23 26.94
N MET A 64 6.11 1.08 25.68
CA MET A 64 6.94 -0.06 25.26
C MET A 64 8.28 -0.07 26.04
N ARG A 65 8.94 1.07 26.19
CA ARG A 65 10.16 1.21 27.01
C ARG A 65 9.90 0.85 28.47
N ARG A 66 8.87 1.43 29.09
CA ARG A 66 8.51 1.18 30.49
C ARG A 66 8.33 -0.30 30.78
N HIS A 67 7.74 -1.06 29.87
CA HIS A 67 7.46 -2.48 29.99
C HIS A 67 8.52 -3.38 29.35
N ARG A 68 9.61 -2.79 28.80
CA ARG A 68 10.69 -3.50 28.09
C ARG A 68 10.16 -4.43 26.97
N ILE A 69 9.10 -3.99 26.30
CA ILE A 69 8.51 -4.71 25.16
C ILE A 69 9.49 -4.64 23.98
N ARG A 70 9.83 -5.78 23.38
CA ARG A 70 10.66 -5.81 22.17
C ARG A 70 9.86 -5.24 21.00
N PHE A 71 10.33 -4.12 20.45
CA PHE A 71 9.74 -3.49 19.26
C PHE A 71 10.65 -3.69 18.07
N VAL A 72 10.09 -4.29 17.03
CA VAL A 72 10.81 -4.62 15.80
C VAL A 72 10.20 -3.81 14.67
N GLN A 73 11.03 -3.05 13.97
CA GLN A 73 10.64 -2.24 12.83
C GLN A 73 11.39 -2.76 11.60
N VAL A 74 10.65 -3.24 10.60
CA VAL A 74 11.21 -3.83 9.40
C VAL A 74 10.67 -3.14 8.16
N ALA A 75 11.45 -3.14 7.09
CA ALA A 75 11.05 -2.60 5.80
C ALA A 75 11.56 -3.49 4.66
N ARG A 76 11.06 -3.26 3.48
CA ARG A 76 11.59 -3.87 2.28
C ARG A 76 12.93 -3.24 1.93
N HIS A 77 13.98 -4.05 1.63
CA HIS A 77 15.29 -3.53 1.29
C HIS A 77 15.38 -3.10 -0.18
N GLY A 78 14.76 -3.85 -1.08
CA GLY A 78 14.81 -3.55 -2.50
C GLY A 78 13.58 -4.03 -3.26
N HIS A 79 13.61 -3.86 -4.57
CA HIS A 79 12.45 -4.15 -5.40
C HIS A 79 12.25 -5.66 -5.63
N ARG A 80 13.32 -6.45 -5.64
CA ARG A 80 13.25 -7.91 -5.79
C ARG A 80 13.08 -8.57 -4.42
N GLU A 81 12.45 -9.74 -4.39
CA GLU A 81 12.39 -10.53 -3.15
C GLU A 81 13.78 -10.99 -2.71
N ALA A 82 14.69 -11.23 -3.66
CA ALA A 82 16.10 -11.58 -3.38
C ALA A 82 16.87 -10.46 -2.67
N ASP A 83 16.44 -9.22 -2.76
CA ASP A 83 17.07 -8.09 -2.06
C ASP A 83 16.79 -8.17 -0.54
N GLY A 84 15.78 -8.93 -0.10
CA GLY A 84 15.46 -9.17 1.30
C GLY A 84 14.77 -8.00 1.99
N ILE A 85 14.99 -7.93 3.31
CA ILE A 85 14.41 -6.93 4.21
C ILE A 85 15.49 -6.15 4.95
N SER A 86 15.17 -4.91 5.34
CA SER A 86 15.96 -4.10 6.26
C SER A 86 15.35 -4.15 7.65
N ILE A 87 16.17 -4.39 8.68
CA ILE A 87 15.79 -4.22 10.08
C ILE A 87 16.13 -2.80 10.46
N LEU A 88 15.10 -1.95 10.61
CA LEU A 88 15.27 -0.53 10.91
C LEU A 88 15.55 -0.31 12.39
N ASP A 89 14.93 -1.16 13.24
CA ASP A 89 15.16 -1.19 14.69
C ASP A 89 14.69 -2.54 15.24
N ASP A 90 15.38 -3.02 16.26
CA ASP A 90 15.01 -4.20 17.03
C ASP A 90 15.47 -3.97 18.47
N SER A 91 14.63 -3.33 19.26
CA SER A 91 15.00 -2.81 20.58
C SER A 91 13.93 -3.05 21.63
N ARG A 92 14.36 -3.17 22.89
CA ARG A 92 13.48 -3.10 24.08
C ARG A 92 13.40 -1.69 24.67
N GLU A 93 14.14 -0.76 24.08
CA GLU A 93 14.17 0.65 24.43
C GLU A 93 13.99 1.52 23.18
N PRO A 94 12.91 1.32 22.40
CA PRO A 94 12.71 2.02 21.14
C PRO A 94 12.58 3.53 21.38
N ILE A 95 13.37 4.34 20.65
CA ILE A 95 13.42 5.80 20.80
C ILE A 95 12.64 6.53 19.71
N GLN A 96 12.48 5.91 18.53
CA GLN A 96 11.78 6.54 17.42
C GLN A 96 10.98 5.53 16.61
N VAL A 97 10.03 6.04 15.85
CA VAL A 97 9.30 5.30 14.81
C VAL A 97 9.89 5.66 13.46
N PHE A 98 10.41 4.67 12.77
CA PHE A 98 10.77 4.82 11.37
C PHE A 98 9.50 4.70 10.53
N LEU A 99 9.29 5.60 9.57
CA LEU A 99 8.15 5.51 8.65
C LEU A 99 8.58 5.02 7.27
N ASP A 100 9.86 5.10 6.98
CA ASP A 100 10.46 4.65 5.73
C ASP A 100 11.70 3.76 5.98
N GLY A 101 12.04 2.99 4.96
CA GLY A 101 13.24 2.19 4.86
C GLY A 101 13.91 2.42 3.51
N ASP A 102 14.80 1.51 3.12
CA ASP A 102 15.60 1.64 1.90
C ASP A 102 14.77 1.63 0.61
N TYR A 103 13.63 0.92 0.61
CA TYR A 103 12.74 0.82 -0.54
C TYR A 103 11.28 1.05 -0.13
N LYS A 104 10.69 2.08 -0.71
CA LYS A 104 9.31 2.52 -0.41
C LYS A 104 8.30 1.94 -1.39
N LEU A 105 7.05 1.88 -0.96
CA LEU A 105 5.95 1.51 -1.86
C LEU A 105 5.80 2.53 -2.99
N SER A 106 6.01 3.82 -2.72
CA SER A 106 6.02 4.88 -3.75
C SER A 106 7.10 4.66 -4.81
N ASP A 107 8.27 4.13 -4.47
CA ASP A 107 9.32 3.81 -5.43
C ASP A 107 8.86 2.70 -6.38
N GLU A 108 8.24 1.64 -5.85
CA GLU A 108 7.63 0.58 -6.65
C GLU A 108 6.54 1.11 -7.58
N LEU A 109 5.69 2.02 -7.08
CA LEU A 109 4.58 2.59 -7.83
C LEU A 109 5.06 3.54 -8.93
N LYS A 110 6.03 4.42 -8.63
CA LYS A 110 6.68 5.33 -9.60
C LYS A 110 7.32 4.53 -10.72
N ARG A 111 8.19 3.58 -10.36
CA ARG A 111 8.86 2.68 -11.30
C ARG A 111 7.87 1.93 -12.21
N ASN A 112 6.73 1.57 -11.68
CA ASN A 112 5.70 0.85 -12.41
C ASN A 112 4.70 1.76 -13.14
N GLY A 113 4.66 3.06 -12.89
CA GLY A 113 3.63 3.97 -13.40
C GLY A 113 2.23 3.48 -13.02
N THR A 114 1.99 3.24 -11.73
CA THR A 114 0.73 2.70 -11.21
C THR A 114 0.38 3.30 -9.87
N VAL A 115 -0.89 3.26 -9.52
CA VAL A 115 -1.40 3.53 -8.17
C VAL A 115 -1.93 2.24 -7.53
N PRO A 116 -2.09 2.18 -6.20
CA PRO A 116 -2.70 1.04 -5.55
C PRO A 116 -4.13 0.81 -6.05
N GLN A 117 -4.50 -0.45 -6.25
CA GLN A 117 -5.81 -0.80 -6.79
C GLN A 117 -6.87 -0.83 -5.69
N TYR A 118 -8.06 -0.25 -5.96
CA TYR A 118 -9.20 -0.30 -5.04
C TYR A 118 -9.81 -1.71 -4.93
N GLY A 119 -9.75 -2.50 -5.99
CA GLY A 119 -10.32 -3.84 -6.04
C GLY A 119 -9.30 -4.95 -6.26
N GLY A 120 -9.69 -6.18 -5.99
CA GLY A 120 -8.84 -7.37 -6.18
C GLY A 120 -7.86 -7.61 -5.04
N VAL A 121 -6.72 -8.21 -5.34
CA VAL A 121 -5.69 -8.54 -4.36
C VAL A 121 -4.89 -7.29 -3.99
N HIS A 122 -4.84 -6.96 -2.70
CA HIS A 122 -4.06 -5.83 -2.17
C HIS A 122 -2.56 -6.11 -2.16
N ARG A 123 -1.94 -6.08 -3.34
CA ARG A 123 -0.53 -6.42 -3.54
C ARG A 123 0.42 -5.57 -2.71
N CYS A 124 0.09 -4.30 -2.46
CA CYS A 124 0.88 -3.43 -1.58
C CYS A 124 0.97 -4.00 -0.15
N ALA A 125 -0.15 -4.44 0.44
CA ALA A 125 -0.15 -5.04 1.76
C ALA A 125 0.60 -6.38 1.79
N LEU A 126 0.43 -7.21 0.76
CA LEU A 126 1.15 -8.49 0.68
C LEU A 126 2.66 -8.29 0.55
N LYS A 127 3.11 -7.42 -0.36
CA LYS A 127 4.54 -7.22 -0.65
C LYS A 127 5.28 -6.42 0.42
N PHE A 128 4.66 -5.37 0.97
CA PHE A 128 5.34 -4.40 1.84
C PHE A 128 4.98 -4.56 3.33
N LYS A 129 4.00 -5.40 3.67
CA LYS A 129 3.67 -5.70 5.07
C LYS A 129 3.80 -7.18 5.36
N ALA A 130 2.95 -8.04 4.79
CA ALA A 130 2.92 -9.45 5.13
C ALA A 130 4.24 -10.16 4.83
N TRP A 131 4.73 -10.06 3.60
CA TRP A 131 5.98 -10.71 3.19
C TRP A 131 7.18 -10.26 4.04
N VAL A 132 7.28 -8.95 4.34
CA VAL A 132 8.39 -8.40 5.13
C VAL A 132 8.39 -8.95 6.55
N ILE A 133 7.21 -9.01 7.18
CA ILE A 133 7.06 -9.61 8.51
C ILE A 133 7.39 -11.10 8.48
N GLU A 134 6.90 -11.85 7.49
CA GLU A 134 7.19 -13.28 7.34
C GLU A 134 8.70 -13.54 7.24
N GLN A 135 9.43 -12.76 6.44
CA GLN A 135 10.88 -12.92 6.32
C GLN A 135 11.61 -12.73 7.67
N TRP A 136 11.17 -11.75 8.46
CA TRP A 136 11.74 -11.57 9.80
C TRP A 136 11.38 -12.72 10.72
N LEU A 137 10.14 -13.18 10.70
CA LEU A 137 9.67 -14.30 11.52
C LEU A 137 10.45 -15.60 11.21
N GLU A 138 10.62 -15.93 9.93
CA GLU A 138 11.36 -17.11 9.48
C GLU A 138 12.83 -17.07 9.93
N ALA A 139 13.46 -15.89 9.87
CA ALA A 139 14.86 -15.73 10.25
C ALA A 139 15.09 -15.73 11.78
N ASN A 140 14.13 -15.23 12.57
CA ASN A 140 14.34 -14.95 13.99
C ASN A 140 13.60 -15.86 14.96
N LEU A 141 12.60 -16.61 14.51
CA LEU A 141 11.86 -17.52 15.37
C LEU A 141 12.34 -18.96 15.19
N ARG A 142 13.08 -19.44 16.17
CA ARG A 142 13.45 -20.85 16.28
C ARG A 142 12.47 -21.52 17.26
N GLY A 143 11.41 -22.14 16.74
CA GLY A 143 10.42 -22.81 17.58
C GLY A 143 9.01 -22.23 17.41
N ARG A 144 8.15 -22.45 18.43
CA ARG A 144 6.74 -22.05 18.39
C ARG A 144 6.56 -20.60 18.77
N ALA A 145 5.82 -19.85 17.96
CA ALA A 145 5.45 -18.47 18.25
C ALA A 145 3.93 -18.27 18.22
N HIS A 146 3.43 -17.43 19.15
CA HIS A 146 2.07 -16.94 19.15
C HIS A 146 2.05 -15.54 18.55
N HIS A 147 1.28 -15.33 17.51
CA HIS A 147 1.21 -14.06 16.81
C HIS A 147 -0.18 -13.43 16.93
N ALA A 148 -0.27 -12.25 17.54
CA ALA A 148 -1.52 -11.54 17.80
C ALA A 148 -1.91 -10.60 16.65
N PHE A 149 -3.17 -10.68 16.23
CA PHE A 149 -3.77 -9.83 15.21
C PHE A 149 -5.07 -9.20 15.75
N GLY A 150 -5.38 -7.96 15.40
CA GLY A 150 -6.59 -7.29 15.88
C GLY A 150 -7.78 -7.45 14.90
N TYR A 151 -8.72 -8.33 15.23
CA TYR A 151 -10.06 -8.39 14.63
C TYR A 151 -11.11 -7.89 15.64
N ASN A 152 -12.23 -7.36 15.18
CA ASN A 152 -13.30 -6.93 16.05
C ASN A 152 -14.45 -7.95 16.15
N SER A 153 -15.38 -7.73 17.12
CA SER A 153 -16.42 -8.68 17.50
C SER A 153 -17.49 -8.97 16.44
N GLU A 154 -17.69 -8.09 15.47
CA GLU A 154 -18.71 -8.28 14.43
C GLU A 154 -18.30 -9.38 13.43
N GLU A 155 -17.06 -9.81 13.47
CA GLU A 155 -16.44 -10.80 12.60
C GLU A 155 -16.50 -12.24 13.13
N ARG A 156 -17.05 -12.44 14.31
CA ARG A 156 -17.10 -13.73 15.06
C ARG A 156 -17.72 -14.93 14.32
N ARG A 157 -18.65 -14.69 13.40
CA ARG A 157 -19.42 -15.76 12.73
C ARG A 157 -18.62 -16.62 11.74
N ARG A 158 -17.39 -16.24 11.40
CA ARG A 158 -16.60 -16.83 10.31
C ARG A 158 -15.38 -17.65 10.76
N ILE A 159 -15.06 -17.60 12.06
CA ILE A 159 -13.85 -18.24 12.63
C ILE A 159 -14.07 -19.70 13.02
N ASN A 160 -15.31 -20.18 13.17
CA ASN A 160 -15.66 -21.44 13.82
C ASN A 160 -15.44 -22.72 12.98
N GLN A 161 -14.75 -22.72 11.87
CA GLN A 161 -14.68 -23.92 11.00
C GLN A 161 -13.38 -24.73 11.01
N SER A 162 -12.40 -24.46 11.87
CA SER A 162 -11.17 -25.26 11.88
C SER A 162 -10.54 -25.44 13.25
N GLU A 163 -11.20 -26.19 14.14
CA GLU A 163 -10.62 -26.64 15.41
C GLU A 163 -10.02 -28.05 15.26
N HIS A 164 -8.90 -28.25 14.59
CA HIS A 164 -8.12 -29.46 14.84
C HIS A 164 -6.62 -29.26 14.56
N ALA A 165 -5.82 -29.58 15.57
CA ALA A 165 -4.37 -29.78 15.56
C ALA A 165 -3.49 -28.54 15.34
N ILE A 166 -3.51 -27.56 16.26
CA ILE A 166 -2.74 -26.33 16.12
C ILE A 166 -1.89 -26.05 17.36
N ARG A 167 -0.65 -25.62 17.16
CA ARG A 167 0.34 -25.42 18.22
C ARG A 167 0.90 -23.99 18.37
N GLU A 168 0.37 -22.97 17.65
CA GLU A 168 0.91 -21.60 17.70
C GLU A 168 -0.14 -20.53 17.40
N ARG A 169 -0.07 -19.34 18.06
CA ARG A 169 -1.08 -18.28 17.95
C ARG A 169 -0.53 -17.02 17.29
N ILE A 170 -1.19 -16.54 16.23
CA ILE A 170 -0.90 -15.28 15.58
C ILE A 170 -2.14 -14.38 15.60
N ALA A 171 -1.99 -13.10 15.98
CA ALA A 171 -3.08 -12.15 16.04
C ALA A 171 -3.03 -11.10 14.91
N PHE A 172 -4.12 -10.93 14.17
CA PHE A 172 -4.30 -9.93 13.12
C PHE A 172 -5.26 -8.81 13.54
N GLY A 173 -4.99 -7.57 13.07
CA GLY A 173 -5.91 -6.44 13.20
C GLY A 173 -6.77 -6.29 11.95
N PHE A 174 -8.05 -6.70 12.02
CA PHE A 174 -9.03 -6.48 10.96
C PHE A 174 -10.30 -5.83 11.51
N ASN A 175 -10.88 -4.96 10.70
CA ASN A 175 -12.09 -4.22 10.99
C ASN A 175 -13.32 -4.92 10.38
N ALA A 176 -14.53 -4.66 10.88
CA ALA A 176 -15.80 -5.29 10.46
C ALA A 176 -16.07 -5.26 8.94
N ASP A 177 -15.55 -4.23 8.25
CA ASP A 177 -15.65 -4.11 6.80
C ASP A 177 -14.73 -5.12 6.05
N GLU A 178 -13.91 -5.88 6.75
CA GLU A 178 -12.91 -6.80 6.20
C GLU A 178 -13.34 -8.27 6.20
N GLY A 179 -14.61 -8.55 6.33
CA GLY A 179 -15.18 -9.88 6.43
C GLY A 179 -14.68 -10.94 5.44
N ARG A 180 -14.22 -10.52 4.24
CA ARG A 180 -13.59 -11.42 3.27
C ARG A 180 -12.18 -11.87 3.67
N ARG A 181 -11.51 -11.17 4.60
CA ARG A 181 -10.16 -11.51 5.06
C ARG A 181 -10.20 -12.55 6.18
N ILE A 182 -11.28 -12.60 6.94
CA ILE A 182 -11.47 -13.53 8.04
C ILE A 182 -11.76 -14.94 7.54
N ASP A 183 -12.46 -15.08 6.41
CA ASP A 183 -12.67 -16.37 5.74
C ASP A 183 -11.35 -17.06 5.35
N ARG A 184 -10.25 -16.31 5.31
CA ARG A 184 -8.90 -16.78 5.05
C ARG A 184 -8.02 -16.86 6.31
N SER A 185 -8.59 -16.73 7.49
CA SER A 185 -7.81 -16.75 8.74
C SER A 185 -7.05 -18.07 8.95
N CYS A 186 -7.56 -19.18 8.42
CA CYS A 186 -6.87 -20.44 8.39
C CYS A 186 -5.57 -20.42 7.56
N GLU A 187 -5.44 -19.55 6.55
CA GLU A 187 -4.22 -19.38 5.75
C GLU A 187 -3.05 -18.80 6.56
N TYR A 188 -3.34 -18.17 7.71
CA TYR A 188 -2.32 -17.61 8.60
C TYR A 188 -1.79 -18.61 9.63
N ASN A 189 -2.41 -19.78 9.74
CA ASN A 189 -1.93 -20.84 10.59
C ASN A 189 -0.89 -21.66 9.83
N THR A 190 0.24 -21.93 10.46
CA THR A 190 1.28 -22.83 9.96
C THR A 190 1.58 -23.90 11.01
N LEU A 191 2.47 -24.87 10.70
CA LEU A 191 2.91 -25.87 11.66
C LEU A 191 3.58 -25.25 12.90
N THR A 192 4.12 -24.04 12.75
CA THR A 192 4.88 -23.32 13.77
C THR A 192 4.20 -22.06 14.27
N ARG A 193 2.99 -21.74 13.82
CA ARG A 193 2.33 -20.46 14.05
C ARG A 193 0.81 -20.61 14.23
N ARG A 194 0.26 -20.01 15.28
CA ARG A 194 -1.19 -19.94 15.53
C ARG A 194 -1.69 -18.51 15.61
N ALA A 195 -2.68 -18.18 14.80
CA ALA A 195 -3.39 -16.91 14.86
C ALA A 195 -4.33 -16.84 16.08
N PHE A 196 -4.42 -15.69 16.75
CA PHE A 196 -5.45 -15.40 17.72
C PHE A 196 -5.92 -13.94 17.60
N TYR A 197 -7.12 -13.67 18.10
CA TYR A 197 -7.84 -12.45 17.79
C TYR A 197 -8.36 -11.78 19.07
N PRO A 198 -7.52 -11.01 19.78
CA PRO A 198 -7.87 -10.44 21.09
C PRO A 198 -9.14 -9.61 21.08
N LEU A 199 -9.37 -8.79 20.04
CA LEU A 199 -10.56 -7.95 19.98
C LEU A 199 -11.86 -8.75 19.82
N LEU A 200 -11.78 -9.91 19.17
CA LEU A 200 -12.94 -10.84 19.08
C LEU A 200 -13.21 -11.52 20.42
N GLU A 201 -12.15 -11.95 21.12
CA GLU A 201 -12.28 -12.52 22.45
C GLU A 201 -12.89 -11.52 23.45
N TRP A 202 -12.55 -10.22 23.29
CA TRP A 202 -13.06 -9.14 24.14
C TRP A 202 -14.38 -8.53 23.65
N ASP A 203 -14.90 -8.97 22.52
CA ASP A 203 -16.06 -8.37 21.86
C ASP A 203 -15.92 -6.85 21.61
N TRP A 204 -14.73 -6.46 21.07
CA TRP A 204 -14.42 -5.06 20.79
C TRP A 204 -14.54 -4.74 19.31
N ASN A 205 -15.36 -3.75 19.00
CA ASN A 205 -15.45 -3.09 17.69
C ASN A 205 -14.57 -1.84 17.65
N ARG A 206 -14.46 -1.23 16.47
CA ARG A 206 -13.65 -0.02 16.28
C ARG A 206 -14.03 1.15 17.19
N PRO A 207 -15.33 1.52 17.39
CA PRO A 207 -15.72 2.53 18.36
C PRO A 207 -15.21 2.26 19.78
N LYS A 208 -15.31 1.02 20.28
CA LYS A 208 -14.77 0.64 21.59
C LYS A 208 -13.26 0.82 21.65
N CYS A 209 -12.52 0.42 20.59
CA CYS A 209 -11.08 0.64 20.51
C CYS A 209 -10.72 2.13 20.57
N LEU A 210 -11.43 2.98 19.82
CA LEU A 210 -11.22 4.44 19.83
C LEU A 210 -11.52 5.04 21.21
N ALA A 211 -12.60 4.65 21.85
CA ALA A 211 -12.99 5.11 23.18
C ALA A 211 -11.90 4.72 24.20
N TYR A 212 -11.42 3.50 24.16
CA TYR A 212 -10.36 3.01 25.05
C TYR A 212 -9.04 3.75 24.87
N ILE A 213 -8.61 3.94 23.61
CA ILE A 213 -7.39 4.72 23.34
C ILE A 213 -7.54 6.14 23.89
N ARG A 214 -8.68 6.79 23.64
CA ARG A 214 -8.93 8.14 24.14
C ARG A 214 -8.93 8.20 25.67
N GLU A 215 -9.48 7.19 26.33
CA GLU A 215 -9.46 7.09 27.80
C GLU A 215 -8.02 6.98 28.34
N LYS A 216 -7.17 6.14 27.70
CA LYS A 216 -5.83 5.83 28.22
C LYS A 216 -4.76 6.86 27.86
N VAL A 217 -4.85 7.48 26.68
CA VAL A 217 -3.81 8.41 26.18
C VAL A 217 -4.33 9.81 25.87
N GLY A 218 -5.62 10.07 26.00
CA GLY A 218 -6.21 11.41 25.92
C GLY A 218 -6.43 11.94 24.50
N VAL A 219 -6.13 11.15 23.45
CA VAL A 219 -6.22 11.59 22.05
C VAL A 219 -7.13 10.69 21.19
N THR A 220 -7.69 11.28 20.15
CA THR A 220 -8.42 10.52 19.13
C THR A 220 -7.44 9.92 18.14
N TRP A 221 -7.33 8.60 18.13
CA TRP A 221 -6.40 7.89 17.27
C TRP A 221 -6.87 7.88 15.82
N ARG A 222 -6.03 8.36 14.92
CA ARG A 222 -6.32 8.39 13.48
C ARG A 222 -6.08 7.03 12.82
N LYS A 223 -6.72 6.80 11.67
CA LYS A 223 -6.49 5.59 10.87
C LYS A 223 -5.06 5.61 10.31
N SER A 224 -4.28 4.55 10.54
CA SER A 224 -3.02 4.30 9.84
C SER A 224 -3.28 4.02 8.35
N ALA A 225 -2.63 4.75 7.48
CA ALA A 225 -2.74 4.57 6.03
C ALA A 225 -1.61 5.30 5.29
N CYS A 226 -1.22 4.78 4.12
CA CYS A 226 -0.43 5.56 3.17
C CYS A 226 -1.27 6.74 2.65
N VAL A 227 -0.62 7.85 2.34
CA VAL A 227 -1.26 9.07 1.81
C VAL A 227 -2.11 8.78 0.57
N TYR A 228 -1.62 7.94 -0.32
CA TYR A 228 -2.27 7.54 -1.56
C TYR A 228 -3.06 6.22 -1.44
N CYS A 229 -3.52 5.86 -0.24
CA CYS A 229 -4.31 4.65 -0.05
C CYS A 229 -5.74 4.83 -0.59
N PRO A 230 -6.20 4.04 -1.56
CA PRO A 230 -7.54 4.17 -2.12
C PRO A 230 -8.66 3.87 -1.11
N PHE A 231 -8.32 3.20 0.00
CA PHE A 231 -9.22 2.93 1.13
C PHE A 231 -9.21 4.04 2.18
N ASN A 232 -8.41 5.07 1.97
CA ASN A 232 -8.44 6.29 2.77
C ASN A 232 -9.60 7.20 2.30
N ALA A 233 -10.70 6.56 1.95
CA ALA A 233 -11.83 7.17 1.30
C ALA A 233 -12.12 8.55 1.88
N LEU A 234 -12.54 9.46 1.02
CA LEU A 234 -13.04 10.83 1.23
C LEU A 234 -14.12 10.97 2.33
N LYS A 235 -14.21 9.99 3.21
CA LYS A 235 -15.09 9.93 4.36
C LYS A 235 -14.28 10.33 5.60
N ASP A 236 -14.92 11.05 6.48
CA ASP A 236 -14.47 11.24 7.87
C ASP A 236 -13.13 11.96 8.04
N GLY A 237 -12.98 13.15 7.45
CA GLY A 237 -11.82 14.02 7.68
C GLY A 237 -10.55 13.66 6.90
N ALA A 238 -10.65 12.85 5.83
CA ALA A 238 -9.50 12.55 4.98
C ALA A 238 -8.99 13.81 4.24
N ILE A 239 -9.88 14.70 3.84
CA ILE A 239 -9.51 15.97 3.22
C ILE A 239 -8.80 16.87 4.25
N ASP A 240 -9.33 16.97 5.48
CA ASP A 240 -8.70 17.75 6.53
C ASP A 240 -7.28 17.25 6.82
N ARG A 241 -7.09 15.92 6.81
CA ARG A 241 -5.77 15.32 6.97
C ARG A 241 -4.85 15.59 5.78
N HIS A 242 -5.37 15.67 4.55
CA HIS A 242 -4.61 16.10 3.37
C HIS A 242 -4.09 17.53 3.55
N LEU A 243 -4.95 18.45 4.00
CA LEU A 243 -4.56 19.85 4.24
C LEU A 243 -3.47 19.98 5.32
N GLU A 244 -3.42 19.06 6.28
CA GLU A 244 -2.35 19.00 7.29
C GLU A 244 -1.00 18.47 6.74
N HIS A 245 -1.01 17.76 5.60
CA HIS A 245 0.15 17.08 5.03
C HIS A 245 0.37 17.38 3.54
N PRO A 246 0.43 18.66 3.12
CA PRO A 246 0.46 19.06 1.71
C PRO A 246 1.63 18.46 0.92
N ASP A 247 2.81 18.34 1.54
CA ASP A 247 3.99 17.73 0.88
C ASP A 247 3.77 16.26 0.53
N GLN A 248 3.16 15.51 1.45
CA GLN A 248 2.87 14.09 1.21
C GLN A 248 1.75 13.92 0.17
N VAL A 249 0.80 14.85 0.14
CA VAL A 249 -0.26 14.88 -0.88
C VAL A 249 0.34 15.22 -2.24
N ALA A 250 1.30 16.13 -2.32
CA ALA A 250 2.01 16.44 -3.55
C ALA A 250 2.70 15.20 -4.15
N ASP A 251 3.33 14.35 -3.31
CA ASP A 251 3.89 13.06 -3.76
C ASP A 251 2.81 12.11 -4.31
N ALA A 252 1.66 12.05 -3.66
CA ALA A 252 0.53 11.26 -4.12
C ALA A 252 -0.03 11.77 -5.46
N LEU A 253 -0.06 13.09 -5.68
CA LEU A 253 -0.45 13.73 -6.94
C LEU A 253 0.52 13.37 -8.08
N VAL A 254 1.84 13.36 -7.82
CA VAL A 254 2.85 12.90 -8.79
C VAL A 254 2.61 11.45 -9.18
N LEU A 255 2.37 10.57 -8.21
CA LEU A 255 2.07 9.15 -8.47
C LEU A 255 0.81 8.97 -9.33
N GLU A 256 -0.25 9.71 -9.02
CA GLU A 256 -1.50 9.63 -9.78
C GLU A 256 -1.31 10.15 -11.21
N HIS A 257 -0.59 11.28 -11.38
CA HIS A 257 -0.27 11.83 -12.70
C HIS A 257 0.43 10.79 -13.57
N MET A 258 1.49 10.19 -13.08
CA MET A 258 2.24 9.15 -13.81
C MET A 258 1.36 7.95 -14.15
N SER A 259 0.53 7.51 -13.20
CA SER A 259 -0.38 6.39 -13.42
C SER A 259 -1.45 6.70 -14.47
N MET A 260 -2.04 7.90 -14.41
CA MET A 260 -3.03 8.36 -15.40
C MET A 260 -2.39 8.50 -16.78
N ALA A 261 -1.19 9.08 -16.88
CA ALA A 261 -0.49 9.20 -18.16
C ALA A 261 -0.34 7.84 -18.85
N LEU A 262 0.03 6.80 -18.10
CA LEU A 262 0.16 5.45 -18.68
C LEU A 262 -1.15 4.66 -18.72
N ASN A 263 -2.21 5.12 -18.06
CA ASN A 263 -3.54 4.52 -18.09
C ASN A 263 -4.61 5.56 -17.76
N PRO A 264 -5.29 6.14 -18.76
CA PRO A 264 -6.28 7.20 -18.56
C PRO A 264 -7.40 6.87 -17.56
N ARG A 265 -7.57 5.59 -17.23
CA ARG A 265 -8.58 5.09 -16.28
C ARG A 265 -8.05 4.83 -14.87
N ALA A 266 -6.74 4.99 -14.67
CA ALA A 266 -6.10 4.73 -13.37
C ALA A 266 -6.16 5.98 -12.49
N THR A 267 -7.27 6.17 -11.81
CA THR A 267 -7.40 7.19 -10.76
C THR A 267 -7.15 6.57 -9.40
N LEU A 268 -6.70 7.38 -8.45
CA LEU A 268 -6.40 6.90 -7.09
C LEU A 268 -7.66 6.41 -6.37
N TYR A 269 -8.75 7.14 -6.49
CA TYR A 269 -10.04 6.75 -5.95
C TYR A 269 -10.97 6.26 -7.06
N LYS A 270 -11.92 5.38 -6.73
CA LYS A 270 -12.84 4.79 -7.70
C LYS A 270 -13.55 5.87 -8.54
N GLY A 271 -13.06 6.09 -9.76
CA GLY A 271 -13.60 7.05 -10.72
C GLY A 271 -13.32 8.53 -10.41
N LYS A 272 -12.58 8.85 -9.33
CA LYS A 272 -12.21 10.21 -8.94
C LYS A 272 -10.70 10.33 -8.85
N SER A 273 -10.13 11.35 -9.46
CA SER A 273 -8.70 11.63 -9.32
C SER A 273 -8.43 12.50 -8.10
N LEU A 274 -7.29 12.27 -7.46
CA LEU A 274 -6.84 13.08 -6.33
C LEU A 274 -6.63 14.54 -6.76
N ILE A 275 -6.13 14.75 -7.99
CA ILE A 275 -5.90 16.11 -8.53
C ILE A 275 -7.21 16.92 -8.63
N GLN A 276 -8.31 16.27 -9.04
CA GLN A 276 -9.63 16.92 -9.08
C GLN A 276 -10.16 17.19 -7.67
N ILE A 277 -9.91 16.27 -6.74
CA ILE A 277 -10.31 16.42 -5.35
C ILE A 277 -9.55 17.56 -4.69
N ALA A 278 -8.23 17.59 -4.82
CA ALA A 278 -7.37 18.65 -4.29
C ALA A 278 -7.77 20.02 -4.84
N GLY A 279 -8.05 20.13 -6.16
CA GLY A 279 -8.53 21.36 -6.77
C GLY A 279 -9.89 21.83 -6.21
N ASN A 280 -10.82 20.92 -6.04
CA ASN A 280 -12.16 21.23 -5.51
C ASN A 280 -12.15 21.56 -4.00
N SER A 281 -11.15 21.08 -3.27
CA SER A 281 -11.02 21.28 -1.81
C SER A 281 -10.08 22.45 -1.45
N GLY A 282 -9.53 23.16 -2.45
CA GLY A 282 -8.65 24.30 -2.23
C GLY A 282 -7.26 23.94 -1.66
N GLU A 283 -6.76 22.73 -1.96
CA GLU A 283 -5.44 22.26 -1.51
C GLU A 283 -4.29 22.91 -2.33
N GLU A 284 -4.29 24.25 -2.43
CA GLU A 284 -3.36 25.00 -3.30
C GLU A 284 -1.88 24.74 -2.96
N VAL A 285 -1.53 24.57 -1.68
CA VAL A 285 -0.15 24.28 -1.25
C VAL A 285 0.33 22.95 -1.83
N ALA A 286 -0.49 21.91 -1.75
CA ALA A 286 -0.18 20.61 -2.32
C ALA A 286 -0.11 20.63 -3.85
N LEU A 287 -1.04 21.37 -4.48
CA LEU A 287 -1.08 21.52 -5.95
C LEU A 287 0.14 22.28 -6.48
N ASN A 288 0.57 23.35 -5.82
CA ASN A 288 1.77 24.10 -6.20
C ASN A 288 3.03 23.26 -6.03
N SER A 289 3.19 22.61 -4.87
CA SER A 289 4.32 21.69 -4.62
C SER A 289 4.34 20.53 -5.64
N TYR A 290 3.19 20.01 -6.02
CA TYR A 290 3.08 19.01 -7.09
C TYR A 290 3.58 19.55 -8.44
N ARG A 291 3.14 20.76 -8.87
CA ARG A 291 3.59 21.39 -10.11
C ARG A 291 5.11 21.58 -10.13
N GLU A 292 5.68 22.14 -9.06
CA GLU A 292 7.12 22.30 -8.90
C GLU A 292 7.87 20.96 -9.03
N ARG A 293 7.37 19.89 -8.41
CA ARG A 293 8.01 18.56 -8.47
C ARG A 293 8.00 17.96 -9.86
N ILE A 294 6.92 18.09 -10.61
CA ILE A 294 6.88 17.56 -11.98
C ILE A 294 7.65 18.41 -12.99
N GLU A 295 7.79 19.73 -12.73
CA GLU A 295 8.62 20.62 -13.52
C GLU A 295 10.12 20.43 -13.27
N ALA A 296 10.51 20.05 -12.06
CA ALA A 296 11.91 19.87 -11.67
C ALA A 296 12.55 18.58 -12.22
N VAL A 297 11.79 17.70 -12.87
CA VAL A 297 12.30 16.40 -13.34
C VAL A 297 12.30 16.32 -14.86
N LYS A 298 13.12 15.41 -15.40
CA LYS A 298 13.07 15.07 -16.82
C LYS A 298 11.75 14.42 -17.18
N TRP A 299 11.32 14.59 -18.39
CA TRP A 299 10.12 14.01 -18.96
C TRP A 299 10.46 12.99 -20.03
N ALA A 300 9.55 12.05 -20.27
CA ALA A 300 9.71 11.09 -21.34
C ALA A 300 8.42 10.97 -22.16
N ARG A 301 8.62 10.69 -23.45
CA ARG A 301 7.53 10.23 -24.31
C ARG A 301 7.48 8.71 -24.23
N TYR A 302 6.34 8.21 -23.78
CA TYR A 302 6.06 6.80 -23.59
C TYR A 302 5.16 6.27 -24.70
N ARG A 303 5.48 5.07 -25.20
CA ARG A 303 4.55 4.23 -25.97
C ARG A 303 3.96 3.20 -25.04
N VAL A 304 2.63 3.15 -24.98
CA VAL A 304 1.91 2.21 -24.12
C VAL A 304 1.07 1.29 -24.97
N ARG A 305 1.28 -0.02 -24.80
CA ARG A 305 0.50 -1.06 -25.48
C ARG A 305 -0.14 -2.00 -24.47
N ARG A 306 -1.40 -2.41 -24.72
CA ARG A 306 -2.11 -3.38 -23.89
C ARG A 306 -2.86 -4.38 -24.74
N ILE A 307 -2.86 -5.62 -24.26
CA ILE A 307 -3.67 -6.72 -24.78
C ILE A 307 -4.62 -7.12 -23.67
N TYR A 308 -5.91 -6.94 -23.87
CA TYR A 308 -6.96 -7.34 -22.96
C TYR A 308 -7.54 -8.69 -23.41
N GLN A 309 -7.23 -9.76 -22.69
CA GLN A 309 -7.79 -11.09 -22.92
C GLN A 309 -9.25 -11.17 -22.45
N ARG A 310 -9.56 -10.44 -21.40
CA ARG A 310 -10.89 -10.32 -20.80
C ARG A 310 -11.01 -9.00 -20.02
N LYS A 311 -12.24 -8.65 -19.61
CA LYS A 311 -12.49 -7.46 -18.80
C LYS A 311 -11.61 -7.44 -17.53
N GLY A 312 -10.94 -6.32 -17.32
CA GLY A 312 -10.11 -6.09 -16.13
C GLY A 312 -8.75 -6.79 -16.10
N GLN A 313 -8.41 -7.58 -17.14
CA GLN A 313 -7.09 -8.23 -17.23
C GLN A 313 -6.39 -7.82 -18.52
N ALA A 314 -5.26 -7.13 -18.38
CA ALA A 314 -4.41 -6.73 -19.48
C ALA A 314 -2.96 -7.14 -19.29
N ASP A 315 -2.34 -7.60 -20.37
CA ASP A 315 -0.88 -7.60 -20.50
C ASP A 315 -0.46 -6.22 -21.00
N ARG A 316 0.52 -5.60 -20.37
CA ARG A 316 0.98 -4.23 -20.69
C ARG A 316 2.46 -4.23 -21.07
N ALA A 317 2.78 -3.49 -22.12
CA ALA A 317 4.12 -3.02 -22.43
C ALA A 317 4.18 -1.50 -22.33
N VAL A 318 5.28 -0.99 -21.78
CA VAL A 318 5.63 0.43 -21.71
C VAL A 318 7.04 0.57 -22.27
N GLU A 319 7.20 1.45 -23.23
CA GLU A 319 8.47 1.73 -23.92
C GLU A 319 8.77 3.23 -23.81
N ILE A 320 10.00 3.58 -23.48
CA ILE A 320 10.50 4.96 -23.49
C ILE A 320 10.95 5.26 -24.91
N GLN A 321 10.37 6.27 -25.55
CA GLN A 321 10.72 6.66 -26.92
C GLN A 321 11.78 7.76 -26.93
N ASP A 322 11.63 8.75 -26.04
CA ASP A 322 12.54 9.88 -25.90
C ASP A 322 12.55 10.32 -24.43
N VAL A 323 13.69 10.85 -23.98
CA VAL A 323 13.84 11.52 -22.68
C VAL A 323 14.21 12.98 -22.94
N LEU A 324 13.49 13.90 -22.35
CA LEU A 324 13.49 15.33 -22.61
C LEU A 324 13.71 16.10 -21.31
N ALA A 325 14.25 17.30 -21.39
CA ALA A 325 14.60 18.05 -20.18
C ALA A 325 13.37 18.55 -19.43
N THR A 326 12.31 18.95 -20.17
CA THR A 326 11.13 19.60 -19.60
C THR A 326 9.81 19.02 -20.12
N ALA A 327 8.72 19.30 -19.42
CA ALA A 327 7.36 18.99 -19.85
C ALA A 327 7.02 19.68 -21.18
N SER A 328 7.44 20.94 -21.34
CA SER A 328 7.18 21.73 -22.55
C SER A 328 7.87 21.13 -23.78
N GLU A 329 9.14 20.75 -23.66
CA GLU A 329 9.86 20.05 -24.73
C GLU A 329 9.20 18.71 -25.06
N ALA A 330 8.80 17.94 -24.04
CA ALA A 330 8.11 16.68 -24.24
C ALA A 330 6.77 16.88 -24.97
N ARG A 331 6.06 17.98 -24.69
CA ARG A 331 4.81 18.34 -25.39
C ARG A 331 5.07 18.66 -26.86
N VAL A 332 6.05 19.50 -27.17
CA VAL A 332 6.42 19.84 -28.56
C VAL A 332 6.81 18.59 -29.34
N HIS A 333 7.59 17.69 -28.72
CA HIS A 333 7.96 16.41 -29.32
C HIS A 333 6.77 15.50 -29.59
N LEU A 334 5.80 15.43 -28.65
CA LEU A 334 4.58 14.64 -28.84
C LEU A 334 3.70 15.22 -29.96
N ASP A 335 3.53 16.54 -30.01
CA ASP A 335 2.74 17.23 -31.04
C ASP A 335 3.36 17.01 -32.43
N GLY A 336 4.69 17.19 -32.56
CA GLY A 336 5.41 16.93 -33.82
C GLY A 336 5.35 15.46 -34.24
N PHE A 337 5.37 14.53 -33.29
CA PHE A 337 5.19 13.12 -33.57
C PHE A 337 3.76 12.79 -34.04
N ALA A 338 2.75 13.36 -33.39
CA ALA A 338 1.35 13.20 -33.77
C ALA A 338 1.09 13.69 -35.19
N ALA A 339 1.65 14.88 -35.54
CA ALA A 339 1.56 15.45 -36.86
C ALA A 339 2.16 14.54 -37.95
N LYS A 340 3.33 13.93 -37.70
CA LYS A 340 3.97 12.96 -38.61
C LYS A 340 3.11 11.71 -38.86
N LEU A 341 2.32 11.32 -37.86
CA LEU A 341 1.41 10.18 -37.97
C LEU A 341 0.02 10.55 -38.55
N GLY A 342 -0.28 11.81 -38.68
CA GLY A 342 -1.62 12.29 -39.04
C GLY A 342 -2.67 12.01 -37.95
N LEU A 343 -2.26 11.93 -36.67
CA LEU A 343 -3.14 11.61 -35.57
C LEU A 343 -3.37 12.85 -34.68
N PRO A 344 -4.58 13.01 -34.12
CA PRO A 344 -4.85 14.12 -33.19
C PRO A 344 -4.20 13.86 -31.82
N VAL A 345 -3.83 14.97 -31.15
CA VAL A 345 -3.51 14.96 -29.72
C VAL A 345 -4.78 15.24 -28.94
N GLU A 346 -5.17 14.32 -28.08
CA GLU A 346 -6.34 14.48 -27.21
C GLU A 346 -5.90 14.70 -25.77
N GLU A 347 -6.54 15.61 -25.09
CA GLU A 347 -6.28 15.85 -23.67
C GLU A 347 -7.38 15.25 -22.79
N LEU A 348 -6.93 14.41 -21.83
CA LEU A 348 -7.80 13.84 -20.79
C LEU A 348 -7.23 14.22 -19.43
N ARG A 349 -7.97 15.01 -18.67
CA ARG A 349 -7.55 15.49 -17.32
C ARG A 349 -6.19 16.20 -17.34
N GLY A 350 -5.91 17.00 -18.37
CA GLY A 350 -4.66 17.74 -18.54
C GLY A 350 -3.46 16.89 -18.99
N ILE A 351 -3.68 15.65 -19.39
CA ILE A 351 -2.64 14.75 -19.92
C ILE A 351 -2.88 14.50 -21.39
N PRO A 352 -1.87 14.73 -22.27
CA PRO A 352 -2.01 14.54 -23.70
C PRO A 352 -1.82 13.09 -24.12
N TYR A 353 -2.62 12.63 -25.08
CA TYR A 353 -2.58 11.28 -25.66
C TYR A 353 -2.66 11.33 -27.17
N VAL A 354 -1.86 10.50 -27.83
CA VAL A 354 -1.93 10.24 -29.27
C VAL A 354 -2.34 8.78 -29.45
N TRP A 355 -3.58 8.55 -29.83
CA TRP A 355 -4.14 7.20 -29.95
C TRP A 355 -3.92 6.64 -31.36
N ARG A 356 -3.25 5.48 -31.44
CA ARG A 356 -3.19 4.67 -32.65
C ARG A 356 -4.29 3.63 -32.68
N LEU A 357 -4.56 3.02 -31.52
CA LEU A 357 -5.56 1.98 -31.39
C LEU A 357 -6.29 2.14 -30.05
N ARG A 358 -7.61 2.21 -30.11
CA ARG A 358 -8.47 2.22 -28.93
C ARG A 358 -9.06 0.84 -28.71
N ARG A 359 -9.11 0.41 -27.48
CA ARG A 359 -9.74 -0.86 -27.13
C ARG A 359 -11.24 -0.81 -27.42
N ASN A 360 -11.78 -1.94 -27.87
CA ASN A 360 -13.20 -2.19 -27.83
C ASN A 360 -13.58 -2.66 -26.42
N GLU A 361 -14.49 -1.96 -25.75
CA GLU A 361 -14.90 -2.31 -24.38
C GLU A 361 -15.89 -3.46 -24.31
N TYR A 362 -16.48 -3.82 -25.44
CA TYR A 362 -17.52 -4.84 -25.57
C TYR A 362 -17.05 -6.15 -26.18
N ALA A 363 -15.86 -6.17 -26.78
CA ALA A 363 -15.31 -7.36 -27.44
C ALA A 363 -13.91 -7.70 -26.88
N TYR A 364 -13.67 -8.99 -26.64
CA TYR A 364 -12.39 -9.52 -26.18
C TYR A 364 -12.00 -10.73 -27.03
N PRO A 365 -10.71 -10.93 -27.35
CA PRO A 365 -9.59 -10.06 -26.96
C PRO A 365 -9.60 -8.73 -27.70
N THR A 366 -9.07 -7.68 -27.07
CA THR A 366 -8.93 -6.33 -27.66
C THR A 366 -7.58 -5.72 -27.31
N ARG A 367 -7.15 -4.78 -28.13
CA ARG A 367 -5.85 -4.11 -27.98
C ARG A 367 -6.03 -2.61 -27.81
N GLU A 368 -5.01 -1.98 -27.21
CA GLU A 368 -4.91 -0.55 -27.01
C GLU A 368 -3.46 -0.11 -27.27
N GLU A 369 -3.27 0.97 -28.03
CA GLU A 369 -1.97 1.57 -28.28
C GLU A 369 -2.08 3.09 -28.33
N PHE A 370 -1.22 3.76 -27.56
CA PHE A 370 -1.13 5.21 -27.56
C PHE A 370 0.26 5.69 -27.13
N TRP A 371 0.55 6.96 -27.44
CA TRP A 371 1.68 7.68 -26.90
C TRP A 371 1.21 8.79 -25.96
N THR A 372 2.04 9.09 -24.98
CA THR A 372 1.80 10.12 -23.98
C THR A 372 3.13 10.64 -23.45
N ILE A 373 3.09 11.69 -22.65
CA ILE A 373 4.24 12.20 -21.92
C ILE A 373 4.00 12.15 -20.41
N ALA A 374 5.06 11.89 -19.65
CA ALA A 374 5.06 11.90 -18.20
C ALA A 374 6.48 12.10 -17.66
N PRO A 375 6.66 12.41 -16.36
CA PRO A 375 7.96 12.36 -15.72
C PRO A 375 8.71 11.05 -16.02
N ALA A 376 10.01 11.14 -16.31
CA ALA A 376 10.85 10.02 -16.73
C ALA A 376 11.25 9.10 -15.56
N MET A 377 10.26 8.69 -14.76
CA MET A 377 10.44 7.85 -13.58
C MET A 377 9.97 6.40 -13.80
N VAL A 378 9.21 6.16 -14.88
CA VAL A 378 8.68 4.84 -15.19
C VAL A 378 9.68 4.05 -16.00
N GLU A 379 9.94 2.81 -15.60
CA GLU A 379 10.83 1.92 -16.34
C GLU A 379 10.13 1.23 -17.50
N GLU A 380 10.92 0.95 -18.53
CA GLU A 380 10.50 0.08 -19.63
C GLU A 380 10.17 -1.30 -19.12
N LYS A 381 9.07 -1.84 -19.56
CA LYS A 381 8.69 -3.21 -19.22
C LYS A 381 7.63 -3.78 -20.16
N ALA A 382 7.67 -5.09 -20.29
CA ALA A 382 6.62 -5.87 -20.89
C ALA A 382 6.30 -7.09 -20.03
N ARG A 383 5.02 -7.39 -19.84
CA ARG A 383 4.61 -8.56 -19.05
C ARG A 383 5.04 -9.85 -19.73
N GLY A 384 5.79 -10.68 -19.00
CA GLY A 384 6.38 -11.92 -19.54
C GLY A 384 7.63 -11.69 -20.41
N GLY A 385 8.19 -10.46 -20.41
CA GLY A 385 9.30 -10.05 -21.26
C GLY A 385 8.85 -9.53 -22.63
N ILE A 386 9.73 -8.74 -23.28
CA ILE A 386 9.38 -8.06 -24.53
C ILE A 386 9.07 -9.05 -25.66
N ALA A 387 9.87 -10.09 -25.83
CA ALA A 387 9.67 -11.09 -26.89
C ALA A 387 8.32 -11.82 -26.75
N SER A 388 7.93 -12.20 -25.53
CA SER A 388 6.63 -12.84 -25.24
C SER A 388 5.47 -11.89 -25.51
N PHE A 389 5.63 -10.61 -25.17
CA PHE A 389 4.61 -9.60 -25.43
C PHE A 389 4.45 -9.37 -26.94
N GLU A 390 5.54 -9.22 -27.69
CA GLU A 390 5.52 -9.02 -29.15
C GLU A 390 4.86 -10.19 -29.88
N ALA A 391 5.17 -11.42 -29.50
CA ALA A 391 4.52 -12.60 -30.07
C ALA A 391 3.00 -12.56 -29.86
N LYS A 392 2.52 -12.23 -28.67
CA LYS A 392 1.10 -12.07 -28.38
C LYS A 392 0.49 -10.91 -29.16
N TRP A 393 1.22 -9.78 -29.26
CA TRP A 393 0.76 -8.59 -29.96
C TRP A 393 0.54 -8.85 -31.43
N SER A 394 1.48 -9.55 -32.09
CA SER A 394 1.42 -9.91 -33.52
C SER A 394 0.33 -10.95 -33.80
N ASN A 395 0.19 -11.98 -32.96
CA ASN A 395 -0.85 -12.99 -33.12
C ASN A 395 -2.27 -12.39 -33.07
N HIS A 396 -2.50 -11.37 -32.26
CA HIS A 396 -3.78 -10.66 -32.22
C HIS A 396 -4.02 -9.73 -33.43
N GLN A 397 -3.02 -9.48 -34.28
CA GLN A 397 -3.22 -8.80 -35.56
C GLN A 397 -3.89 -9.71 -36.60
N MET A 398 -3.62 -11.00 -36.56
CA MET A 398 -4.12 -11.98 -37.57
C MET A 398 -5.58 -12.38 -37.32
N VAL A 399 -6.15 -12.13 -36.16
CA VAL A 399 -7.54 -12.52 -35.82
C VAL A 399 -8.58 -11.45 -36.19
N LEU A 400 -8.14 -10.28 -36.65
CA LEU A 400 -9.02 -9.15 -37.02
C LEU A 400 -9.23 -8.95 -38.53
N PHE A 401 -8.88 -9.96 -39.36
CA PHE A 401 -9.15 -9.98 -40.79
C PHE A 401 -10.04 -11.16 -41.13
#